data_2eb774e22ffdec2bbffe703141558822
#
_entry.id   2eb774e22ffdec2bbffe703141558822
#
_cell.length_a   1.000
_cell.length_b   1.000
_cell.length_c   1.000
_cell.angle_alpha   90.00
_cell.angle_beta   90.00
_cell.angle_gamma   90.00
#
_symmetry.space_group_name_H-M   'P 1'
#
loop_
_entity.id
_entity.type
_entity.pdbx_description
1 polymer ?
#
loop_
_entity_poly.entity_id
_entity_poly.type
_entity_poly.pdbx_seq_one_letter_code
_entity_poly.pdbx_strand_id
1 'polypeptide(L)'
;MRFTELHQWVKEIQPGVFKIGLSSFAIKELGEVVFIDFLKACGDSVKNGEPLAEVESLKSVNYFQAPFEAEIKEINSLLQNDVSPVNKDSEETGWLFVVNADENADSNLMDEQAYRKFAVAT
;
A
#
# COMPACT_ATOMS: atom_id res chain seq x y z
N MET A 1 -9.87 -7.66 -3.94
CA MET A 1 -9.04 -6.61 -3.30
C MET A 1 -9.52 -6.38 -1.88
N ARG A 2 -8.59 -6.26 -0.96
CA ARG A 2 -8.87 -6.00 0.46
C ARG A 2 -8.26 -4.66 0.85
N PHE A 3 -8.67 -4.13 2.00
CA PHE A 3 -8.23 -2.81 2.44
C PHE A 3 -7.95 -2.79 3.94
N THR A 4 -7.00 -1.93 4.35
CA THR A 4 -6.69 -1.71 5.76
C THR A 4 -7.35 -0.43 6.26
N GLU A 5 -7.36 -0.26 7.59
CA GLU A 5 -7.86 0.98 8.21
C GLU A 5 -6.94 2.18 7.93
N LEU A 6 -5.74 1.93 7.43
CA LEU A 6 -4.80 2.99 7.04
C LEU A 6 -4.97 3.38 5.57
N HIS A 7 -6.06 2.94 4.93
CA HIS A 7 -6.37 3.27 3.55
C HIS A 7 -5.33 2.73 2.57
N GLN A 8 -4.91 1.49 2.79
CA GLN A 8 -4.01 0.77 1.91
C GLN A 8 -4.78 -0.39 1.28
N TRP A 9 -4.53 -0.65 -0.01
CA TRP A 9 -5.15 -1.78 -0.67
C TRP A 9 -4.20 -2.96 -0.74
N VAL A 10 -4.77 -4.16 -0.77
CA VAL A 10 -4.04 -5.42 -0.84
C VAL A 10 -4.74 -6.32 -1.86
N LYS A 11 -4.00 -6.79 -2.84
CA LYS A 11 -4.54 -7.66 -3.88
C LYS A 11 -3.68 -8.91 -4.01
N GLU A 12 -4.27 -10.06 -3.77
CA GLU A 12 -3.58 -11.34 -3.98
C GLU A 12 -3.50 -11.60 -5.47
N ILE A 13 -2.27 -11.72 -5.99
CA ILE A 13 -2.04 -11.95 -7.43
C ILE A 13 -1.70 -13.42 -7.72
N GLN A 14 -1.21 -14.13 -6.73
CA GLN A 14 -0.99 -15.57 -6.73
C GLN A 14 -1.11 -16.02 -5.27
N PRO A 15 -1.32 -17.33 -5.00
CA PRO A 15 -1.37 -17.78 -3.60
C PRO A 15 -0.13 -17.33 -2.82
N GLY A 16 -0.33 -16.56 -1.77
CA GLY A 16 0.74 -16.05 -0.92
C GLY A 16 1.54 -14.90 -1.50
N VAL A 17 1.14 -14.36 -2.65
CA VAL A 17 1.82 -13.20 -3.28
C VAL A 17 0.81 -12.07 -3.40
N PHE A 18 1.13 -10.94 -2.76
CA PHE A 18 0.22 -9.80 -2.67
C PHE A 18 0.86 -8.54 -3.22
N LYS A 19 0.08 -7.80 -4.00
CA LYS A 19 0.46 -6.46 -4.43
C LYS A 19 -0.22 -5.47 -3.50
N ILE A 20 0.50 -4.45 -3.05
CA ILE A 20 -0.03 -3.49 -2.06
C ILE A 20 0.28 -2.06 -2.47
N GLY A 21 -0.62 -1.16 -2.06
CA GLY A 21 -0.47 0.27 -2.37
C GLY A 21 -1.47 1.12 -1.62
N LEU A 22 -1.55 2.39 -2.01
CA LEU A 22 -2.46 3.37 -1.40
C LEU A 22 -3.81 3.34 -2.12
N SER A 23 -4.91 3.38 -1.36
CA SER A 23 -6.23 3.42 -1.96
C SER A 23 -6.48 4.78 -2.61
N SER A 24 -7.47 4.84 -3.51
CA SER A 24 -7.86 6.11 -4.12
C SER A 24 -8.38 7.08 -3.07
N PHE A 25 -9.01 6.59 -2.01
CA PHE A 25 -9.44 7.43 -0.89
C PHE A 25 -8.24 8.05 -0.17
N ALA A 26 -7.16 7.27 0.02
CA ALA A 26 -5.94 7.80 0.65
C ALA A 26 -5.37 8.96 -0.15
N ILE A 27 -5.34 8.84 -1.48
CA ILE A 27 -4.81 9.91 -2.35
C ILE A 27 -5.67 11.16 -2.22
N LYS A 28 -6.99 11.00 -2.16
CA LYS A 28 -7.90 12.13 -1.95
C LYS A 28 -7.61 12.87 -0.66
N GLU A 29 -7.38 12.11 0.42
CA GLU A 29 -7.12 12.69 1.74
C GLU A 29 -5.75 13.33 1.85
N LEU A 30 -4.74 12.70 1.26
CA LEU A 30 -3.36 13.19 1.32
C LEU A 30 -3.12 14.40 0.39
N GLY A 31 -3.91 14.50 -0.67
CA GLY A 31 -3.62 15.41 -1.76
C GLY A 31 -2.54 14.83 -2.66
N GLU A 32 -1.92 15.67 -3.48
CA GLU A 32 -0.91 15.21 -4.44
C GLU A 32 0.31 14.64 -3.72
N VAL A 33 0.68 13.40 -4.07
CA VAL A 33 1.91 12.78 -3.61
C VAL A 33 3.05 13.34 -4.46
N VAL A 34 4.11 13.80 -3.80
CA VAL A 34 5.25 14.42 -4.48
C VAL A 34 6.53 13.59 -4.38
N PHE A 35 6.62 12.70 -3.39
CA PHE A 35 7.81 11.88 -3.21
C PHE A 35 7.48 10.62 -2.41
N ILE A 36 8.15 9.51 -2.74
CA ILE A 36 8.05 8.27 -1.97
C ILE A 36 9.48 7.80 -1.70
N ASP A 37 9.78 7.61 -0.40
CA ASP A 37 11.06 7.08 0.05
C ASP A 37 10.84 5.64 0.50
N PHE A 38 11.38 4.69 -0.27
CA PHE A 38 11.27 3.27 0.07
C PHE A 38 12.29 2.93 1.16
N LEU A 39 11.78 2.42 2.29
CA LEU A 39 12.60 2.12 3.47
C LEU A 39 13.06 0.67 3.53
N LYS A 40 12.55 -0.17 2.64
CA LYS A 40 12.85 -1.60 2.61
C LYS A 40 13.30 -2.01 1.23
N ALA A 41 14.04 -3.11 1.17
CA ALA A 41 14.57 -3.68 -0.07
C ALA A 41 14.01 -5.08 -0.29
N CYS A 42 14.16 -5.57 -1.53
CA CYS A 42 13.78 -6.96 -1.86
C CYS A 42 14.52 -7.92 -0.94
N GLY A 43 13.79 -8.89 -0.40
CA GLY A 43 14.34 -9.88 0.53
C GLY A 43 14.17 -9.53 1.99
N ASP A 44 13.84 -8.28 2.32
CA ASP A 44 13.62 -7.89 3.71
C ASP A 44 12.38 -8.55 4.27
N SER A 45 12.46 -9.07 5.50
CA SER A 45 11.32 -9.56 6.25
C SER A 45 10.75 -8.43 7.08
N VAL A 46 9.43 -8.28 7.08
CA VAL A 46 8.76 -7.19 7.77
C VAL A 46 7.62 -7.74 8.63
N LYS A 47 7.33 -7.03 9.71
CA LYS A 47 6.24 -7.38 10.62
C LYS A 47 5.04 -6.48 10.37
N ASN A 48 3.86 -6.93 10.79
CA ASN A 48 2.65 -6.13 10.70
C ASN A 48 2.88 -4.75 11.34
N GLY A 49 2.54 -3.70 10.61
CA GLY A 49 2.67 -2.33 11.09
C GLY A 49 4.05 -1.71 10.90
N GLU A 50 5.03 -2.46 10.43
CA GLU A 50 6.37 -1.93 10.22
C GLU A 50 6.37 -0.93 9.05
N PRO A 51 7.00 0.26 9.20
CA PRO A 51 7.06 1.23 8.10
C PRO A 51 7.83 0.68 6.91
N LEU A 52 7.21 0.72 5.72
CA LEU A 52 7.81 0.25 4.48
C LEU A 52 8.26 1.39 3.58
N ALA A 53 7.59 2.52 3.66
CA ALA A 53 7.90 3.69 2.85
C ALA A 53 7.40 4.94 3.54
N GLU A 54 8.05 6.05 3.25
CA GLU A 54 7.61 7.37 3.66
C GLU A 54 6.96 8.03 2.44
N VAL A 55 5.72 8.48 2.58
CA VAL A 55 4.96 9.08 1.50
C VAL A 55 4.81 10.57 1.79
N GLU A 56 5.42 11.40 0.97
CA GLU A 56 5.34 12.85 1.11
C GLU A 56 4.31 13.40 0.13
N SER A 57 3.36 14.16 0.66
CA SER A 57 2.36 14.86 -0.14
C SER A 57 2.48 16.36 0.10
N LEU A 58 1.69 17.14 -0.62
CA LEU A 58 1.69 18.59 -0.43
C LEU A 58 1.25 19.00 0.97
N LYS A 59 0.49 18.17 1.67
CA LYS A 59 -0.07 18.48 2.98
C LYS A 59 0.72 17.89 4.15
N SER A 60 1.37 16.75 3.96
CA SER A 60 1.93 16.00 5.09
C SER A 60 2.90 14.93 4.63
N VAL A 61 3.56 14.33 5.63
CA VAL A 61 4.40 13.15 5.44
C VAL A 61 3.77 12.01 6.24
N ASN A 62 3.56 10.87 5.62
CA ASN A 62 2.95 9.71 6.25
C ASN A 62 3.75 8.46 5.94
N TYR A 63 3.61 7.44 6.78
CA TYR A 63 4.23 6.14 6.52
C TYR A 63 3.25 5.19 5.87
N PHE A 64 3.74 4.43 4.89
CA PHE A 64 3.05 3.27 4.35
C PHE A 64 3.56 2.06 5.15
N GLN A 65 2.65 1.32 5.78
CA GLN A 65 3.03 0.26 6.72
C GLN A 65 2.68 -1.12 6.18
N ALA A 66 3.41 -2.13 6.65
CA ALA A 66 3.11 -3.51 6.28
C ALA A 66 1.71 -3.88 6.80
N PRO A 67 0.82 -4.36 5.94
CA PRO A 67 -0.54 -4.75 6.37
C PRO A 67 -0.56 -6.07 7.15
N PHE A 68 0.49 -6.85 7.08
CA PHE A 68 0.68 -8.12 7.78
C PHE A 68 2.15 -8.51 7.68
N GLU A 69 2.55 -9.56 8.41
CA GLU A 69 3.91 -10.08 8.32
C GLU A 69 4.16 -10.62 6.92
N ALA A 70 5.30 -10.28 6.34
CA ALA A 70 5.59 -10.59 4.95
C ALA A 70 7.08 -10.48 4.64
N GLU A 71 7.46 -10.89 3.42
CA GLU A 71 8.79 -10.67 2.87
C GLU A 71 8.63 -9.80 1.63
N ILE A 72 9.46 -8.78 1.48
CA ILE A 72 9.41 -7.89 0.32
C ILE A 72 9.94 -8.66 -0.89
N LYS A 73 9.10 -8.83 -1.91
CA LYS A 73 9.46 -9.50 -3.15
C LYS A 73 9.88 -8.51 -4.22
N GLU A 74 9.20 -7.37 -4.32
CA GLU A 74 9.43 -6.39 -5.37
C GLU A 74 9.04 -5.00 -4.90
N ILE A 75 9.78 -4.01 -5.37
CA ILE A 75 9.51 -2.59 -5.12
C ILE A 75 9.22 -1.94 -6.46
N ASN A 76 8.22 -1.07 -6.52
CA ASN A 76 7.94 -0.33 -7.75
C ASN A 76 8.95 0.82 -7.88
N SER A 77 10.15 0.49 -8.35
CA SER A 77 11.26 1.44 -8.41
C SER A 77 11.03 2.59 -9.38
N LEU A 78 10.08 2.45 -10.30
CA LEU A 78 9.74 3.54 -11.23
C LEU A 78 9.21 4.77 -10.47
N LEU A 79 8.61 4.55 -9.31
CA LEU A 79 8.08 5.64 -8.49
C LEU A 79 9.17 6.49 -7.84
N GLN A 80 10.41 6.04 -7.84
CA GLN A 80 11.54 6.83 -7.33
C GLN A 80 11.84 8.02 -8.22
N ASN A 81 11.51 7.90 -9.51
CA ASN A 81 11.77 8.96 -10.49
C ASN A 81 10.49 9.70 -10.89
N ASP A 82 9.32 9.05 -10.77
CA ASP A 82 8.06 9.63 -11.22
C ASP A 82 6.92 9.03 -10.41
N VAL A 83 6.31 9.83 -9.55
CA VAL A 83 5.21 9.39 -8.68
C VAL A 83 3.83 9.56 -9.33
N SER A 84 3.76 10.04 -10.58
CA SER A 84 2.47 10.28 -11.21
C SER A 84 1.54 9.06 -11.26
N PRO A 85 2.02 7.81 -11.41
CA PRO A 85 1.10 6.67 -11.34
C PRO A 85 0.36 6.57 -10.01
N VAL A 86 0.99 6.98 -8.91
CA VAL A 86 0.32 6.96 -7.60
C VAL A 86 -0.83 7.95 -7.56
N ASN A 87 -0.64 9.12 -8.15
CA ASN A 87 -1.68 10.15 -8.16
C ASN A 87 -2.81 9.84 -9.13
N LYS A 88 -2.49 9.22 -10.26
CA LYS A 88 -3.46 8.96 -11.32
C LYS A 88 -4.17 7.63 -11.21
N ASP A 89 -3.49 6.61 -10.67
CA ASP A 89 -3.95 5.23 -10.75
C ASP A 89 -3.37 4.42 -9.58
N SER A 90 -3.62 4.89 -8.37
CA SER A 90 -3.00 4.32 -7.17
C SER A 90 -3.34 2.85 -6.94
N GLU A 91 -4.47 2.37 -7.45
CA GLU A 91 -4.91 0.99 -7.20
C GLU A 91 -4.50 0.02 -8.31
N GLU A 92 -3.75 0.47 -9.29
CA GLU A 92 -3.23 -0.37 -10.38
C GLU A 92 -1.75 -0.09 -10.61
N THR A 93 -1.44 0.84 -11.53
CA THR A 93 -0.05 1.13 -11.90
C THR A 93 0.74 1.81 -10.79
N GLY A 94 0.04 2.41 -9.83
CA GLY A 94 0.66 3.07 -8.67
C GLY A 94 0.93 2.16 -7.49
N TRP A 95 1.03 0.84 -7.71
CA TRP A 95 1.36 -0.09 -6.62
C TRP A 95 2.74 0.23 -6.04
N LEU A 96 2.93 -0.05 -4.74
CA LEU A 96 4.19 0.24 -4.06
C LEU A 96 5.08 -0.98 -3.92
N PHE A 97 4.53 -2.10 -3.46
CA PHE A 97 5.28 -3.31 -3.18
C PHE A 97 4.55 -4.55 -3.66
N VAL A 98 5.33 -5.59 -3.97
CA VAL A 98 4.82 -6.96 -4.04
C VAL A 98 5.49 -7.71 -2.89
N VAL A 99 4.70 -8.45 -2.12
CA VAL A 99 5.19 -9.15 -0.93
C VAL A 99 4.77 -10.61 -0.96
N ASN A 100 5.58 -11.46 -0.33
CA ASN A 100 5.25 -12.86 -0.07
C ASN A 100 4.75 -12.99 1.36
N ALA A 101 3.65 -13.69 1.57
CA ALA A 101 3.07 -13.88 2.90
C ALA A 101 2.26 -15.16 2.94
N ASP A 102 1.69 -15.47 4.11
CA ASP A 102 0.75 -16.58 4.24
C ASP A 102 -0.44 -16.35 3.30
N GLU A 103 -0.95 -17.43 2.70
CA GLU A 103 -2.08 -17.34 1.77
C GLU A 103 -3.32 -16.70 2.39
N ASN A 104 -3.46 -16.79 3.71
CA ASN A 104 -4.60 -16.22 4.44
C ASN A 104 -4.25 -14.90 5.13
N ALA A 105 -3.11 -14.29 4.80
CA ALA A 105 -2.63 -13.10 5.46
C ALA A 105 -3.63 -11.95 5.40
N ASP A 106 -4.40 -11.85 4.31
CA ASP A 106 -5.37 -10.77 4.11
C ASP A 106 -6.77 -11.09 4.62
N SER A 107 -6.98 -12.25 5.26
CA SER A 107 -8.34 -12.72 5.63
C SER A 107 -9.04 -11.81 6.63
N ASN A 108 -8.30 -11.08 7.46
CA ASN A 108 -8.87 -10.18 8.47
C ASN A 108 -9.06 -8.74 7.96
N LEU A 109 -8.66 -8.48 6.72
CA LEU A 109 -8.79 -7.13 6.16
C LEU A 109 -10.20 -6.94 5.59
N MET A 110 -10.59 -5.67 5.45
CA MET A 110 -11.90 -5.31 4.93
C MET A 110 -12.01 -5.65 3.44
N ASP A 111 -13.18 -6.17 3.03
CA ASP A 111 -13.49 -6.24 1.60
C ASP A 111 -13.88 -4.84 1.11
N GLU A 112 -14.13 -4.69 -0.18
CA GLU A 112 -14.41 -3.38 -0.76
C GLU A 112 -15.66 -2.74 -0.14
N GLN A 113 -16.70 -3.52 0.09
CA GLN A 113 -17.95 -2.99 0.64
C GLN A 113 -17.76 -2.49 2.08
N ALA A 114 -17.09 -3.26 2.91
CA ALA A 114 -16.79 -2.87 4.29
C ALA A 114 -15.88 -1.63 4.31
N TYR A 115 -14.90 -1.59 3.42
CA TYR A 115 -14.00 -0.47 3.34
C TYR A 115 -14.71 0.83 2.94
N ARG A 116 -15.63 0.76 1.98
CA ARG A 116 -16.40 1.94 1.57
C ARG A 116 -17.17 2.54 2.73
N LYS A 117 -17.80 1.69 3.56
CA LYS A 117 -18.51 2.16 4.74
C LYS A 117 -17.55 2.79 5.75
N PHE A 118 -16.41 2.15 5.96
CA PHE A 118 -15.38 2.66 6.87
C PHE A 118 -14.86 4.02 6.41
N ALA A 119 -14.53 4.15 5.12
CA ALA A 119 -13.96 5.38 4.58
C ALA A 119 -14.93 6.55 4.66
N VAL A 120 -16.22 6.30 4.42
CA VAL A 120 -17.25 7.35 4.52
C VAL A 120 -17.41 7.81 5.95
N ALA A 121 -17.25 6.90 6.93
CA ALA A 121 -17.40 7.23 8.35
C ALA A 121 -16.21 8.00 8.93
N THR A 122 -15.09 7.97 8.26
CA THR A 122 -13.88 8.68 8.71
C THR A 122 -13.71 9.98 7.96
#